data_aea8f372201599aa751f3e31e66bf714
#
_entry.id   aea8f372201599aa751f3e31e66bf714
#
_cell.length_a   1.000
_cell.length_b   1.000
_cell.length_c   1.000
_cell.angle_alpha   90.00
_cell.angle_beta   90.00
_cell.angle_gamma   90.00
#
_symmetry.space_group_name_H-M   'P 1'
#
loop_
_entity.id
_entity.type
_entity.pdbx_description
1 polymer ?
#
loop_
_entity_poly.entity_id
_entity_poly.type
_entity_poly.pdbx_seq_one_letter_code
_entity_poly.pdbx_strand_id
1 'polypeptide(L)'
;MRSRSLLWSFDYAIRGIVYTLRTQRNMRLHFLAGAFVFVLALVMHVSGLELIALVFAVGLVFVCELLNTAVETVVDLATSSYDPLAAIAKDVAAGAVLISAITAVSVGYVVFFNRVTPLAQLLLTGIKTGPAGLTVIALALTGIAVLGVKALTMEKGESYLSGGWPSGHTALAFALASAIFYYVQSAKVAVAALFIAALVGQSRVESGAHTIQQTIVGGLMGFLLATAVFQIFWR
;
A
#
# COMPACT_ATOMS: atom_id res chain seq x y z
N MET A 1 10.34 -24.20 26.46
CA MET A 1 10.43 -25.54 25.80
C MET A 1 11.80 -25.67 25.15
N ARG A 2 12.64 -26.63 25.57
CA ARG A 2 13.90 -26.89 24.86
C ARG A 2 13.63 -27.87 23.71
N SER A 3 13.86 -27.48 22.48
CA SER A 3 13.77 -28.37 21.33
C SER A 3 14.90 -29.42 21.44
N ARG A 4 14.55 -30.69 21.43
CA ARG A 4 15.54 -31.78 21.54
C ARG A 4 16.23 -32.11 20.20
N SER A 5 15.78 -31.55 19.09
CA SER A 5 16.40 -31.68 17.76
C SER A 5 15.97 -30.54 16.83
N LEU A 6 16.74 -30.30 15.76
CA LEU A 6 16.40 -29.32 14.70
C LEU A 6 15.03 -29.58 14.07
N LEU A 7 14.65 -30.85 13.89
CA LEU A 7 13.33 -31.21 13.32
C LEU A 7 12.16 -30.69 14.16
N TRP A 8 12.27 -30.78 15.51
CA TRP A 8 11.24 -30.21 16.39
C TRP A 8 11.15 -28.69 16.30
N SER A 9 12.29 -28.00 16.08
CA SER A 9 12.28 -26.55 15.90
C SER A 9 11.55 -26.14 14.64
N PHE A 10 11.74 -26.88 13.54
CA PHE A 10 10.97 -26.66 12.30
C PHE A 10 9.48 -26.94 12.48
N ASP A 11 9.12 -28.02 13.19
CA ASP A 11 7.71 -28.34 13.47
C ASP A 11 7.02 -27.21 14.26
N TYR A 12 7.68 -26.64 15.27
CA TYR A 12 7.14 -25.50 16.01
C TYR A 12 6.99 -24.24 15.11
N ALA A 13 7.96 -23.97 14.24
CA ALA A 13 7.87 -22.85 13.31
C ALA A 13 6.70 -23.02 12.33
N ILE A 14 6.53 -24.21 11.76
CA ILE A 14 5.41 -24.51 10.86
C ILE A 14 4.06 -24.38 11.59
N ARG A 15 3.96 -24.85 12.83
CA ARG A 15 2.73 -24.69 13.64
C ARG A 15 2.38 -23.23 13.86
N GLY A 16 3.37 -22.36 14.11
CA GLY A 16 3.15 -20.91 14.23
C GLY A 16 2.58 -20.30 12.94
N ILE A 17 3.16 -20.63 11.79
CA ILE A 17 2.69 -20.16 10.48
C ILE A 17 1.25 -20.63 10.22
N VAL A 18 0.99 -21.95 10.45
CA VAL A 18 -0.34 -22.54 10.25
C VAL A 18 -1.37 -21.94 11.22
N TYR A 19 -0.99 -21.68 12.46
CA TYR A 19 -1.87 -21.02 13.43
C TYR A 19 -2.29 -19.63 12.92
N THR A 20 -1.34 -18.78 12.53
CA THR A 20 -1.60 -17.44 12.02
C THR A 20 -2.47 -17.49 10.74
N LEU A 21 -2.16 -18.41 9.84
CA LEU A 21 -2.95 -18.58 8.61
C LEU A 21 -4.42 -18.98 8.89
N ARG A 22 -4.65 -19.79 9.94
CA ARG A 22 -6.01 -20.23 10.33
C ARG A 22 -6.78 -19.17 11.10
N THR A 23 -6.12 -18.41 11.95
CA THR A 23 -6.77 -17.46 12.85
C THR A 23 -6.87 -16.06 12.28
N GLN A 24 -5.86 -15.59 11.52
CA GLN A 24 -5.78 -14.23 11.03
C GLN A 24 -6.33 -14.08 9.60
N ARG A 25 -7.33 -13.22 9.43
CA ARG A 25 -7.91 -12.91 8.11
C ARG A 25 -6.87 -12.28 7.18
N ASN A 26 -6.08 -11.34 7.71
CA ASN A 26 -5.08 -10.60 6.93
C ASN A 26 -4.00 -11.55 6.42
N MET A 27 -3.50 -12.48 7.23
CA MET A 27 -2.54 -13.49 6.80
C MET A 27 -3.05 -14.32 5.62
N ARG A 28 -4.33 -14.69 5.60
CA ARG A 28 -4.95 -15.42 4.47
C ARG A 28 -4.94 -14.58 3.20
N LEU A 29 -5.28 -13.29 3.30
CA LEU A 29 -5.26 -12.37 2.16
C LEU A 29 -3.84 -12.18 1.63
N HIS A 30 -2.87 -11.96 2.51
CA HIS A 30 -1.46 -11.82 2.13
C HIS A 30 -0.89 -13.09 1.51
N PHE A 31 -1.28 -14.26 2.02
CA PHE A 31 -0.87 -15.54 1.45
C PHE A 31 -1.41 -15.74 0.03
N LEU A 32 -2.69 -15.45 -0.21
CA LEU A 32 -3.29 -15.52 -1.54
C LEU A 32 -2.66 -14.49 -2.50
N ALA A 33 -2.44 -13.26 -2.03
CA ALA A 33 -1.79 -12.21 -2.82
C ALA A 33 -0.34 -12.60 -3.18
N GLY A 34 0.42 -13.13 -2.21
CA GLY A 34 1.78 -13.61 -2.46
C GLY A 34 1.83 -14.77 -3.46
N ALA A 35 0.93 -15.75 -3.33
CA ALA A 35 0.79 -16.84 -4.28
C ALA A 35 0.47 -16.30 -5.70
N PHE A 36 -0.46 -15.36 -5.81
CA PHE A 36 -0.78 -14.72 -7.08
C PHE A 36 0.42 -13.99 -7.69
N VAL A 37 1.18 -13.22 -6.87
CA VAL A 37 2.40 -12.54 -7.31
C VAL A 37 3.43 -13.51 -7.87
N PHE A 38 3.64 -14.68 -7.21
CA PHE A 38 4.59 -15.68 -7.70
C PHE A 38 4.11 -16.37 -9.00
N VAL A 39 2.81 -16.65 -9.12
CA VAL A 39 2.25 -17.17 -10.38
C VAL A 39 2.45 -16.14 -11.49
N LEU A 40 2.18 -14.88 -11.23
CA LEU A 40 2.38 -13.81 -12.21
C LEU A 40 3.87 -13.65 -12.58
N ALA A 41 4.77 -13.74 -11.60
CA ALA A 41 6.22 -13.70 -11.83
C ALA A 41 6.68 -14.86 -12.72
N LEU A 42 6.13 -16.07 -12.53
CA LEU A 42 6.41 -17.22 -13.37
C LEU A 42 5.92 -17.01 -14.81
N VAL A 43 4.66 -16.58 -14.99
CA VAL A 43 4.06 -16.32 -16.29
C VAL A 43 4.81 -15.22 -17.06
N MET A 44 5.25 -14.18 -16.34
CA MET A 44 5.98 -13.05 -16.93
C MET A 44 7.51 -13.26 -16.98
N HIS A 45 8.00 -14.47 -16.68
CA HIS A 45 9.42 -14.82 -16.73
C HIS A 45 10.31 -13.86 -15.92
N VAL A 46 9.83 -13.45 -14.74
CA VAL A 46 10.62 -12.62 -13.80
C VAL A 46 11.79 -13.44 -13.28
N SER A 47 13.01 -12.90 -13.36
CA SER A 47 14.24 -13.58 -12.96
C SER A 47 15.24 -12.62 -12.30
N GLY A 48 16.34 -13.17 -11.78
CA GLY A 48 17.43 -12.40 -11.22
C GLY A 48 17.02 -11.54 -10.02
N LEU A 49 17.52 -10.32 -9.96
CA LEU A 49 17.30 -9.41 -8.83
C LEU A 49 15.84 -9.04 -8.61
N GLU A 50 15.05 -8.98 -9.66
CA GLU A 50 13.61 -8.68 -9.56
C GLU A 50 12.85 -9.79 -8.84
N LEU A 51 13.19 -11.06 -9.13
CA LEU A 51 12.58 -12.19 -8.43
C LEU A 51 12.99 -12.19 -6.94
N ILE A 52 14.26 -11.92 -6.66
CA ILE A 52 14.75 -11.78 -5.29
C ILE A 52 13.99 -10.67 -4.57
N ALA A 53 13.81 -9.51 -5.21
CA ALA A 53 13.06 -8.39 -4.63
C ALA A 53 11.60 -8.78 -4.31
N LEU A 54 10.90 -9.52 -5.20
CA LEU A 54 9.55 -10.02 -4.94
C LEU A 54 9.51 -11.01 -3.78
N VAL A 55 10.45 -11.97 -3.74
CA VAL A 55 10.55 -12.94 -2.63
C VAL A 55 10.76 -12.22 -1.31
N PHE A 56 11.64 -11.23 -1.29
CA PHE A 56 11.94 -10.45 -0.09
C PHE A 56 10.73 -9.63 0.35
N ALA A 57 10.03 -8.96 -0.58
CA ALA A 57 8.87 -8.14 -0.29
C ALA A 57 7.70 -8.96 0.27
N VAL A 58 7.38 -10.10 -0.36
CA VAL A 58 6.33 -11.02 0.11
C VAL A 58 6.70 -11.63 1.45
N GLY A 59 7.97 -12.07 1.61
CA GLY A 59 8.48 -12.62 2.86
C GLY A 59 8.42 -11.62 4.01
N LEU A 60 8.72 -10.35 3.75
CA LEU A 60 8.64 -9.28 4.75
C LEU A 60 7.20 -9.09 5.25
N VAL A 61 6.21 -9.13 4.37
CA VAL A 61 4.79 -9.06 4.77
C VAL A 61 4.44 -10.23 5.69
N PHE A 62 4.84 -11.45 5.36
CA PHE A 62 4.56 -12.61 6.20
C PHE A 62 5.24 -12.51 7.57
N VAL A 63 6.50 -12.06 7.62
CA VAL A 63 7.22 -11.85 8.88
C VAL A 63 6.51 -10.80 9.73
N CYS A 64 6.12 -9.67 9.16
CA CYS A 64 5.40 -8.63 9.90
C CYS A 64 4.04 -9.13 10.42
N GLU A 65 3.29 -9.93 9.63
CA GLU A 65 2.02 -10.52 10.07
C GLU A 65 2.20 -11.53 11.22
N LEU A 66 3.24 -12.35 11.15
CA LEU A 66 3.57 -13.28 12.24
C LEU A 66 3.94 -12.54 13.53
N LEU A 67 4.73 -11.47 13.42
CA LEU A 67 5.10 -10.62 14.56
C LEU A 67 3.88 -9.87 15.11
N ASN A 68 3.02 -9.35 14.25
CA ASN A 68 1.77 -8.71 14.68
C ASN A 68 0.90 -9.69 15.48
N THR A 69 0.70 -10.90 14.97
CA THR A 69 -0.06 -11.95 15.68
C THR A 69 0.58 -12.31 17.03
N ALA A 70 1.91 -12.36 17.09
CA ALA A 70 2.61 -12.64 18.33
C ALA A 70 2.43 -11.49 19.36
N VAL A 71 2.53 -10.24 18.93
CA VAL A 71 2.27 -9.05 19.76
C VAL A 71 0.83 -9.03 20.26
N GLU A 72 -0.15 -9.23 19.39
CA GLU A 72 -1.56 -9.33 19.79
C GLU A 72 -1.77 -10.41 20.86
N THR A 73 -1.22 -11.60 20.64
CA THR A 73 -1.34 -12.70 21.60
C THR A 73 -0.71 -12.38 22.95
N VAL A 74 0.48 -11.75 22.97
CA VAL A 74 1.16 -11.35 24.21
C VAL A 74 0.38 -10.26 24.95
N VAL A 75 -0.14 -9.28 24.23
CA VAL A 75 -0.95 -8.22 24.81
C VAL A 75 -2.25 -8.79 25.42
N ASP A 76 -2.92 -9.70 24.71
CA ASP A 76 -4.15 -10.33 25.21
C ASP A 76 -3.91 -11.25 26.42
N LEU A 77 -2.70 -11.80 26.56
CA LEU A 77 -2.29 -12.54 27.77
C LEU A 77 -1.97 -11.59 28.94
N ALA A 78 -1.48 -10.39 28.66
CA ALA A 78 -1.05 -9.43 29.69
C ALA A 78 -2.21 -8.65 30.29
N THR A 79 -3.27 -8.39 29.54
CA THR A 79 -4.45 -7.62 30.01
C THR A 79 -5.75 -8.20 29.49
N SER A 80 -6.74 -8.30 30.39
CA SER A 80 -8.10 -8.72 30.06
C SER A 80 -9.08 -7.53 29.97
N SER A 81 -8.64 -6.33 30.34
CA SER A 81 -9.40 -5.09 30.30
C SER A 81 -8.78 -4.10 29.29
N TYR A 82 -9.56 -3.10 28.88
CA TYR A 82 -9.04 -2.07 28.00
C TYR A 82 -7.89 -1.31 28.67
N ASP A 83 -6.73 -1.28 28.03
CA ASP A 83 -5.55 -0.52 28.42
C ASP A 83 -5.07 0.30 27.20
N PRO A 84 -4.92 1.63 27.34
CA PRO A 84 -4.48 2.48 26.21
C PRO A 84 -3.10 2.11 25.66
N LEU A 85 -2.16 1.65 26.51
CA LEU A 85 -0.83 1.23 26.07
C LEU A 85 -0.89 -0.09 25.32
N ALA A 86 -1.75 -0.99 25.76
CA ALA A 86 -2.01 -2.25 25.05
C ALA A 86 -2.61 -1.99 23.66
N ALA A 87 -3.53 -1.03 23.52
CA ALA A 87 -4.07 -0.62 22.21
C ALA A 87 -2.96 -0.04 21.32
N ILE A 88 -2.12 0.86 21.84
CA ILE A 88 -1.00 1.43 21.09
C ILE A 88 -0.03 0.34 20.62
N ALA A 89 0.29 -0.64 21.47
CA ALA A 89 1.19 -1.73 21.07
C ALA A 89 0.64 -2.54 19.89
N LYS A 90 -0.66 -2.85 19.89
CA LYS A 90 -1.33 -3.53 18.76
C LYS A 90 -1.35 -2.65 17.51
N ASP A 91 -1.66 -1.35 17.62
CA ASP A 91 -1.67 -0.42 16.50
C ASP A 91 -0.29 -0.28 15.85
N VAL A 92 0.77 -0.22 16.65
CA VAL A 92 2.17 -0.17 16.15
C VAL A 92 2.53 -1.44 15.39
N ALA A 93 2.15 -2.61 15.92
CA ALA A 93 2.40 -3.89 15.26
C ALA A 93 1.62 -3.99 13.93
N ALA A 94 0.36 -3.59 13.90
CA ALA A 94 -0.45 -3.50 12.68
C ALA A 94 0.13 -2.47 11.69
N GLY A 95 0.69 -1.37 12.17
CA GLY A 95 1.40 -0.38 11.35
C GLY A 95 2.60 -0.95 10.60
N ALA A 96 3.36 -1.87 11.23
CA ALA A 96 4.47 -2.57 10.56
C ALA A 96 3.98 -3.45 9.40
N VAL A 97 2.84 -4.13 9.57
CA VAL A 97 2.20 -4.91 8.49
C VAL A 97 1.79 -4.00 7.34
N LEU A 98 1.17 -2.85 7.65
CA LEU A 98 0.74 -1.90 6.63
C LEU A 98 1.93 -1.38 5.81
N ILE A 99 3.02 -0.99 6.47
CA ILE A 99 4.23 -0.51 5.78
C ILE A 99 4.83 -1.61 4.89
N SER A 100 4.93 -2.84 5.40
CA SER A 100 5.45 -3.95 4.62
C SER A 100 4.57 -4.29 3.41
N ALA A 101 3.25 -4.22 3.54
CA ALA A 101 2.30 -4.43 2.45
C ALA A 101 2.42 -3.34 1.37
N ILE A 102 2.51 -2.07 1.76
CA ILE A 102 2.76 -0.96 0.82
C ILE A 102 4.09 -1.16 0.09
N THR A 103 5.13 -1.56 0.80
CA THR A 103 6.45 -1.87 0.20
C THR A 103 6.32 -3.00 -0.82
N ALA A 104 5.62 -4.08 -0.49
CA ALA A 104 5.42 -5.21 -1.40
C ALA A 104 4.64 -4.81 -2.67
N VAL A 105 3.60 -4.00 -2.53
CA VAL A 105 2.85 -3.44 -3.67
C VAL A 105 3.76 -2.57 -4.54
N SER A 106 4.59 -1.73 -3.92
CA SER A 106 5.53 -0.86 -4.64
C SER A 106 6.57 -1.66 -5.44
N VAL A 107 7.15 -2.70 -4.82
CA VAL A 107 8.08 -3.62 -5.51
C VAL A 107 7.38 -4.34 -6.66
N GLY A 108 6.19 -4.88 -6.43
CA GLY A 108 5.39 -5.53 -7.46
C GLY A 108 5.07 -4.58 -8.62
N TYR A 109 4.69 -3.36 -8.32
CA TYR A 109 4.44 -2.34 -9.34
C TYR A 109 5.68 -2.10 -10.22
N VAL A 110 6.84 -1.87 -9.62
CA VAL A 110 8.09 -1.63 -10.37
C VAL A 110 8.48 -2.84 -11.22
N VAL A 111 8.40 -4.04 -10.66
CA VAL A 111 8.78 -5.28 -11.35
C VAL A 111 7.85 -5.59 -12.52
N PHE A 112 6.53 -5.46 -12.33
CA PHE A 112 5.56 -5.85 -13.35
C PHE A 112 5.24 -4.73 -14.34
N PHE A 113 5.43 -3.47 -13.98
CA PHE A 113 5.10 -2.33 -14.84
C PHE A 113 5.73 -2.44 -16.22
N ASN A 114 7.05 -2.68 -16.28
CA ASN A 114 7.79 -2.77 -17.54
C ASN A 114 7.40 -4.01 -18.38
N ARG A 115 6.77 -5.01 -17.78
CA ARG A 115 6.30 -6.23 -18.46
C ARG A 115 4.88 -6.10 -18.97
N VAL A 116 4.04 -5.37 -18.26
CA VAL A 116 2.65 -5.11 -18.67
C VAL A 116 2.59 -4.00 -19.72
N THR A 117 3.50 -3.04 -19.65
CA THR A 117 3.53 -1.88 -20.55
C THR A 117 3.61 -2.24 -22.04
N PRO A 118 4.46 -3.20 -22.50
CA PRO A 118 4.49 -3.60 -23.92
C PRO A 118 3.15 -4.17 -24.40
N LEU A 119 2.47 -4.96 -23.55
CA LEU A 119 1.16 -5.51 -23.87
C LEU A 119 0.09 -4.39 -23.92
N ALA A 120 0.15 -3.44 -22.99
CA ALA A 120 -0.71 -2.26 -23.00
C ALA A 120 -0.42 -1.36 -24.21
N GLN A 121 0.84 -1.21 -24.60
CA GLN A 121 1.24 -0.45 -25.81
C GLN A 121 0.75 -1.09 -27.08
N LEU A 122 0.74 -2.44 -27.17
CA LEU A 122 0.16 -3.16 -28.31
C LEU A 122 -1.33 -2.86 -28.47
N LEU A 123 -2.03 -2.63 -27.35
CA LEU A 123 -3.46 -2.32 -27.29
C LEU A 123 -3.76 -0.82 -27.43
N LEU A 124 -2.82 0.02 -27.01
CA LEU A 124 -2.98 1.47 -26.91
C LEU A 124 -1.79 2.18 -27.57
N THR A 125 -1.78 2.23 -28.89
CA THR A 125 -0.76 2.97 -29.68
C THR A 125 -0.64 4.42 -29.17
N GLY A 126 0.48 4.75 -28.55
CA GLY A 126 0.79 6.13 -28.12
C GLY A 126 1.17 6.30 -26.65
N ILE A 127 1.21 5.25 -25.84
CA ILE A 127 1.64 5.37 -24.43
C ILE A 127 3.17 5.46 -24.38
N LYS A 128 3.69 6.63 -23.99
CA LYS A 128 5.10 6.80 -23.66
C LYS A 128 5.41 6.14 -22.31
N THR A 129 6.41 5.27 -22.29
CA THR A 129 6.86 4.63 -21.05
C THR A 129 7.70 5.60 -20.21
N GLY A 130 7.15 6.03 -19.12
CA GLY A 130 7.91 6.76 -18.11
C GLY A 130 8.48 5.83 -17.03
N PRO A 131 9.42 6.29 -16.22
CA PRO A 131 9.95 5.48 -15.13
C PRO A 131 8.87 5.21 -14.09
N ALA A 132 8.47 3.93 -13.97
CA ALA A 132 7.48 3.47 -12.99
C ALA A 132 7.81 3.91 -11.56
N GLY A 133 9.10 4.01 -11.25
CA GLY A 133 9.60 4.47 -9.96
C GLY A 133 9.11 5.87 -9.57
N LEU A 134 8.98 6.80 -10.53
CA LEU A 134 8.49 8.16 -10.22
C LEU A 134 7.04 8.14 -9.74
N THR A 135 6.18 7.29 -10.33
CA THR A 135 4.80 7.13 -9.85
C THR A 135 4.78 6.60 -8.41
N VAL A 136 5.58 5.56 -8.12
CA VAL A 136 5.66 5.01 -6.75
C VAL A 136 6.14 6.07 -5.76
N ILE A 137 7.19 6.83 -6.11
CA ILE A 137 7.72 7.91 -5.27
C ILE A 137 6.65 9.00 -5.06
N ALA A 138 5.98 9.44 -6.12
CA ALA A 138 4.94 10.46 -6.05
C ALA A 138 3.77 10.02 -5.14
N LEU A 139 3.30 8.78 -5.28
CA LEU A 139 2.24 8.22 -4.44
C LEU A 139 2.70 8.05 -2.98
N ALA A 140 3.92 7.57 -2.75
CA ALA A 140 4.48 7.42 -1.41
C ALA A 140 4.62 8.77 -0.70
N LEU A 141 5.19 9.77 -1.37
CA LEU A 141 5.32 11.13 -0.83
C LEU A 141 3.96 11.76 -0.55
N THR A 142 2.98 11.55 -1.44
CA THR A 142 1.60 12.01 -1.21
C THR A 142 0.99 11.33 0.02
N GLY A 143 1.16 10.01 0.17
CA GLY A 143 0.69 9.26 1.34
C GLY A 143 1.35 9.75 2.65
N ILE A 144 2.66 9.93 2.65
CA ILE A 144 3.42 10.45 3.80
C ILE A 144 2.94 11.86 4.17
N ALA A 145 2.77 12.74 3.18
CA ALA A 145 2.29 14.09 3.41
C ALA A 145 0.86 14.10 3.99
N VAL A 146 -0.05 13.27 3.47
CA VAL A 146 -1.41 13.10 4.02
C VAL A 146 -1.36 12.64 5.46
N LEU A 147 -0.58 11.60 5.75
CA LEU A 147 -0.44 11.06 7.12
C LEU A 147 0.18 12.10 8.05
N GLY A 148 1.19 12.84 7.58
CA GLY A 148 1.82 13.91 8.35
C GLY A 148 0.84 15.04 8.73
N VAL A 149 0.04 15.49 7.76
CA VAL A 149 -0.98 16.52 8.03
C VAL A 149 -2.06 15.97 8.97
N LYS A 150 -2.53 14.73 8.76
CA LYS A 150 -3.49 14.09 9.66
C LYS A 150 -2.95 13.97 11.08
N ALA A 151 -1.70 13.56 11.26
CA ALA A 151 -1.09 13.46 12.57
C ALA A 151 -1.05 14.79 13.34
N LEU A 152 -1.03 15.93 12.62
CA LEU A 152 -1.03 17.28 13.21
C LEU A 152 -2.44 17.85 13.41
N THR A 153 -3.44 17.39 12.68
CA THR A 153 -4.78 18.02 12.62
C THR A 153 -5.90 17.17 13.22
N MET A 154 -5.68 15.87 13.43
CA MET A 154 -6.72 14.98 13.97
C MET A 154 -6.85 15.07 15.48
N GLU A 155 -8.10 15.07 15.94
CA GLU A 155 -8.45 14.98 17.35
C GLU A 155 -8.47 13.52 17.84
N LYS A 156 -8.35 13.32 19.16
CA LYS A 156 -8.39 11.98 19.74
C LYS A 156 -9.73 11.31 19.48
N GLY A 157 -9.68 10.12 18.88
CA GLY A 157 -10.87 9.30 18.59
C GLY A 157 -11.33 9.35 17.14
N GLU A 158 -10.76 10.17 16.29
CA GLU A 158 -11.04 10.16 14.84
C GLU A 158 -10.31 9.00 14.13
N SER A 159 -10.94 8.49 13.07
CA SER A 159 -10.33 7.44 12.25
C SER A 159 -9.41 8.03 11.17
N TYR A 160 -8.21 7.50 11.04
CA TYR A 160 -7.28 7.89 9.97
C TYR A 160 -7.78 7.53 8.56
N LEU A 161 -8.69 6.57 8.43
CA LEU A 161 -9.23 6.11 7.15
C LEU A 161 -10.55 6.81 6.78
N SER A 162 -11.35 7.18 7.78
CA SER A 162 -12.65 7.84 7.59
C SER A 162 -12.69 9.14 8.38
N GLY A 163 -12.51 10.27 7.73
CA GLY A 163 -12.47 11.59 8.35
C GLY A 163 -11.08 12.24 8.39
N GLY A 164 -11.01 13.42 9.03
CA GLY A 164 -9.80 14.22 9.19
C GLY A 164 -9.29 14.92 7.92
N TRP A 165 -8.41 15.88 8.09
CA TRP A 165 -7.76 16.66 7.05
C TRP A 165 -6.42 16.06 6.64
N PRO A 166 -6.10 16.00 5.33
CA PRO A 166 -6.97 16.04 4.16
C PRO A 166 -7.53 14.66 3.78
N SER A 167 -8.39 14.58 2.73
CA SER A 167 -8.85 13.30 2.20
C SER A 167 -7.72 12.53 1.49
N GLY A 168 -7.26 11.44 2.09
CA GLY A 168 -6.16 10.64 1.56
C GLY A 168 -6.48 9.93 0.25
N HIS A 169 -7.69 9.37 0.13
CA HIS A 169 -8.12 8.71 -1.10
C HIS A 169 -8.17 9.68 -2.28
N THR A 170 -8.66 10.89 -2.06
CA THR A 170 -8.70 11.92 -3.10
C THR A 170 -7.29 12.40 -3.46
N ALA A 171 -6.41 12.58 -2.47
CA ALA A 171 -5.02 12.95 -2.72
C ALA A 171 -4.30 11.91 -3.60
N LEU A 172 -4.42 10.63 -3.29
CA LEU A 172 -3.83 9.56 -4.09
C LEU A 172 -4.43 9.47 -5.49
N ALA A 173 -5.76 9.66 -5.64
CA ALA A 173 -6.42 9.64 -6.94
C ALA A 173 -5.93 10.78 -7.86
N PHE A 174 -5.80 12.00 -7.33
CA PHE A 174 -5.29 13.13 -8.09
C PHE A 174 -3.77 13.03 -8.34
N ALA A 175 -2.99 12.46 -7.44
CA ALA A 175 -1.58 12.15 -7.68
C ALA A 175 -1.41 11.16 -8.84
N LEU A 176 -2.25 10.11 -8.89
CA LEU A 176 -2.26 9.15 -9.98
C LEU A 176 -2.70 9.79 -11.31
N ALA A 177 -3.72 10.66 -11.29
CA ALA A 177 -4.15 11.40 -12.48
C ALA A 177 -3.02 12.28 -13.03
N SER A 178 -2.24 12.94 -12.16
CA SER A 178 -1.04 13.69 -12.56
C SER A 178 0.01 12.77 -13.20
N ALA A 179 0.29 11.61 -12.62
CA ALA A 179 1.21 10.64 -13.20
C ALA A 179 0.77 10.19 -14.60
N ILE A 180 -0.52 9.87 -14.78
CA ILE A 180 -1.09 9.49 -16.08
C ILE A 180 -0.90 10.60 -17.12
N PHE A 181 -1.10 11.86 -16.74
CA PHE A 181 -0.88 13.00 -17.63
C PHE A 181 0.57 13.03 -18.16
N TYR A 182 1.55 12.87 -17.28
CA TYR A 182 2.96 12.87 -17.69
C TYR A 182 3.31 11.68 -18.59
N TYR A 183 2.76 10.50 -18.34
CA TYR A 183 3.03 9.32 -19.17
C TYR A 183 2.40 9.41 -20.55
N VAL A 184 1.14 9.79 -20.64
CA VAL A 184 0.39 9.69 -21.88
C VAL A 184 0.50 10.96 -22.73
N GLN A 185 0.76 12.11 -22.10
CA GLN A 185 0.88 13.42 -22.75
C GLN A 185 -0.30 13.71 -23.72
N SER A 186 -1.50 13.23 -23.36
CA SER A 186 -2.72 13.42 -24.12
C SER A 186 -3.74 14.18 -23.29
N ALA A 187 -4.18 15.33 -23.77
CA ALA A 187 -5.19 16.14 -23.09
C ALA A 187 -6.50 15.37 -22.85
N LYS A 188 -6.92 14.53 -23.78
CA LYS A 188 -8.13 13.70 -23.64
C LYS A 188 -8.01 12.71 -22.49
N VAL A 189 -6.86 12.05 -22.39
CA VAL A 189 -6.59 11.07 -21.31
C VAL A 189 -6.43 11.79 -19.97
N ALA A 190 -5.78 12.95 -19.95
CA ALA A 190 -5.65 13.77 -18.74
C ALA A 190 -7.02 14.18 -18.18
N VAL A 191 -7.93 14.67 -19.05
CA VAL A 191 -9.29 15.03 -18.66
C VAL A 191 -10.04 13.81 -18.09
N ALA A 192 -9.95 12.66 -18.75
CA ALA A 192 -10.57 11.43 -18.26
C ALA A 192 -10.01 10.99 -16.88
N ALA A 193 -8.68 11.05 -16.68
CA ALA A 193 -8.04 10.72 -15.43
C ALA A 193 -8.46 11.68 -14.30
N LEU A 194 -8.51 12.98 -14.57
CA LEU A 194 -8.98 13.98 -13.62
C LEU A 194 -10.47 13.79 -13.28
N PHE A 195 -11.29 13.44 -14.26
CA PHE A 195 -12.70 13.13 -14.04
C PHE A 195 -12.86 11.92 -13.11
N ILE A 196 -12.11 10.84 -13.33
CA ILE A 196 -12.12 9.66 -12.45
C ILE A 196 -11.65 10.05 -11.03
N ALA A 197 -10.60 10.85 -10.90
CA ALA A 197 -10.13 11.34 -9.61
C ALA A 197 -11.19 12.20 -8.88
N ALA A 198 -11.93 13.02 -9.62
CA ALA A 198 -13.05 13.79 -9.09
C ALA A 198 -14.21 12.89 -8.62
N LEU A 199 -14.52 11.81 -9.35
CA LEU A 199 -15.52 10.81 -8.93
C LEU A 199 -15.10 10.11 -7.64
N VAL A 200 -13.80 9.81 -7.46
CA VAL A 200 -13.30 9.29 -6.17
C VAL A 200 -13.55 10.31 -5.05
N GLY A 201 -13.27 11.59 -5.30
CA GLY A 201 -13.56 12.66 -4.34
C GLY A 201 -15.04 12.78 -4.00
N GLN A 202 -15.91 12.76 -5.00
CA GLN A 202 -17.36 12.78 -4.83
C GLN A 202 -17.84 11.60 -3.98
N SER A 203 -17.38 10.39 -4.28
CA SER A 203 -17.73 9.18 -3.50
C SER A 203 -17.35 9.33 -2.01
N ARG A 204 -16.26 10.02 -1.69
CA ARG A 204 -15.85 10.26 -0.29
C ARG A 204 -16.77 11.24 0.42
N VAL A 205 -17.32 12.21 -0.31
CA VAL A 205 -18.31 13.15 0.23
C VAL A 205 -19.68 12.47 0.41
N GLU A 206 -20.14 11.75 -0.62
CA GLU A 206 -21.43 11.04 -0.57
C GLU A 206 -21.50 9.97 0.53
N SER A 207 -20.38 9.28 0.77
CA SER A 207 -20.30 8.29 1.87
C SER A 207 -20.25 8.93 3.26
N GLY A 208 -20.20 10.27 3.36
CA GLY A 208 -20.05 10.98 4.63
C GLY A 208 -18.67 10.84 5.28
N ALA A 209 -17.71 10.21 4.58
CA ALA A 209 -16.37 9.99 5.11
C ALA A 209 -15.52 11.28 5.18
N HIS A 210 -15.80 12.24 4.30
CA HIS A 210 -15.09 13.52 4.23
C HIS A 210 -16.01 14.67 3.81
N THR A 211 -15.66 15.88 4.25
CA THR A 211 -16.29 17.11 3.76
C THR A 211 -15.77 17.49 2.37
N ILE A 212 -16.52 18.32 1.65
CA ILE A 212 -16.10 18.88 0.35
C ILE A 212 -14.73 19.56 0.46
N GLN A 213 -14.50 20.34 1.52
CA GLN A 213 -13.23 21.04 1.75
C GLN A 213 -12.06 20.08 1.93
N GLN A 214 -12.22 19.03 2.76
CA GLN A 214 -11.20 18.00 2.97
C GLN A 214 -10.84 17.28 1.66
N THR A 215 -11.82 17.07 0.81
CA THR A 215 -11.69 16.42 -0.50
C THR A 215 -10.94 17.33 -1.48
N ILE A 216 -11.32 18.60 -1.57
CA ILE A 216 -10.63 19.59 -2.45
C ILE A 216 -9.16 19.74 -2.04
N VAL A 217 -8.89 19.94 -0.74
CA VAL A 217 -7.50 20.09 -0.25
C VAL A 217 -6.69 18.82 -0.48
N GLY A 218 -7.29 17.64 -0.28
CA GLY A 218 -6.64 16.36 -0.61
C GLY A 218 -6.28 16.28 -2.09
N GLY A 219 -7.22 16.58 -2.98
CA GLY A 219 -7.00 16.57 -4.42
C GLY A 219 -5.89 17.53 -4.86
N LEU A 220 -5.93 18.77 -4.40
CA LEU A 220 -4.89 19.76 -4.69
C LEU A 220 -3.51 19.32 -4.19
N MET A 221 -3.44 18.81 -2.96
CA MET A 221 -2.18 18.34 -2.39
C MET A 221 -1.60 17.18 -3.21
N GLY A 222 -2.40 16.19 -3.56
CA GLY A 222 -1.95 15.05 -4.36
C GLY A 222 -1.51 15.45 -5.76
N PHE A 223 -2.28 16.31 -6.43
CA PHE A 223 -1.95 16.82 -7.76
C PHE A 223 -0.64 17.60 -7.75
N LEU A 224 -0.48 18.56 -6.83
CA LEU A 224 0.71 19.41 -6.76
C LEU A 224 1.97 18.63 -6.40
N LEU A 225 1.91 17.71 -5.42
CA LEU A 225 3.05 16.90 -5.05
C LEU A 225 3.50 15.97 -6.18
N ALA A 226 2.57 15.26 -6.81
CA ALA A 226 2.91 14.40 -7.94
C ALA A 226 3.46 15.21 -9.12
N THR A 227 2.82 16.34 -9.46
CA THR A 227 3.30 17.25 -10.50
C THR A 227 4.73 17.73 -10.21
N ALA A 228 5.02 18.14 -8.98
CA ALA A 228 6.36 18.56 -8.59
C ALA A 228 7.40 17.44 -8.76
N VAL A 229 7.10 16.21 -8.33
CA VAL A 229 7.98 15.06 -8.53
C VAL A 229 8.26 14.84 -10.02
N PHE A 230 7.23 14.84 -10.85
CA PHE A 230 7.41 14.65 -12.29
C PHE A 230 8.15 15.82 -12.96
N GLN A 231 7.87 17.07 -12.60
CA GLN A 231 8.57 18.22 -13.17
C GLN A 231 10.06 18.26 -12.82
N ILE A 232 10.42 17.84 -11.60
CA ILE A 232 11.82 17.86 -11.16
C ILE A 232 12.61 16.69 -11.75
N PHE A 233 12.01 15.50 -11.81
CA PHE A 233 12.74 14.26 -12.13
C PHE A 233 12.40 13.64 -13.50
N TRP A 234 11.34 14.14 -14.17
CA TRP A 234 10.99 13.71 -15.52
C TRP A 234 11.77 14.55 -16.54
N ARG A 235 12.87 14.02 -17.06
CA ARG A 235 13.66 14.59 -18.15
C ARG A 235 13.71 13.64 -19.35
#